data_b83e01f3d60fee2f6020316ad918dbfe
#
_entry.id   b83e01f3d60fee2f6020316ad918dbfe
#
_cell.length_a   1.000
_cell.length_b   1.000
_cell.length_c   1.000
_cell.angle_alpha   90.00
_cell.angle_beta   90.00
_cell.angle_gamma   90.00
#
_symmetry.space_group_name_H-M   'P 1'
#
loop_
_entity.id
_entity.type
_entity.pdbx_description
1 polymer ?
#
loop_
_entity_poly.entity_id
_entity_poly.type
_entity_poly.pdbx_seq_one_letter_code
_entity_poly.pdbx_strand_id
1 'polypeptide(L)'
;WGMVIGTGDLSELALGWATYNGDHMSMYGVNGSVPKTLVKHLVKWVAENDMDAASRATLLDIVDTPISPELIPADENGNIKQITEDLVGPYELHDFFLYYFLRCGFRPSKIFFLAARTFKDMYDEETIKKWLQVFFRRFFNQQFKRSSLPDGPKVGSISISPRGDWRKPSDESSEMRMREVE
;
A
#
# COMPACT_ATOMS: atom_id res chain seq x y z
N TRP A 1 -27.24 11.87 11.44
CA TRP A 1 -26.16 12.47 10.65
C TRP A 1 -24.87 11.78 11.05
N GLY A 2 -24.07 11.34 10.09
CA GLY A 2 -22.80 10.66 10.31
C GLY A 2 -21.82 10.91 9.17
N MET A 3 -20.56 10.52 9.38
CA MET A 3 -19.49 10.58 8.39
C MET A 3 -18.91 9.19 8.18
N VAL A 4 -18.70 8.79 6.93
CA VAL A 4 -18.00 7.56 6.60
C VAL A 4 -16.49 7.81 6.59
N ILE A 5 -15.80 7.15 7.49
CA ILE A 5 -14.33 7.18 7.57
C ILE A 5 -13.76 6.06 6.71
N GLY A 6 -12.89 6.42 5.78
CA GLY A 6 -12.17 5.47 4.93
C GLY A 6 -10.99 4.84 5.67
N THR A 7 -10.79 3.56 5.44
CA THR A 7 -9.71 2.77 6.05
C THR A 7 -8.53 2.52 5.12
N GLY A 8 -8.64 2.88 3.83
CA GLY A 8 -7.57 2.72 2.85
C GLY A 8 -6.29 3.44 3.25
N ASP A 9 -5.16 2.75 3.11
CA ASP A 9 -3.84 3.27 3.45
C ASP A 9 -3.05 3.74 2.22
N LEU A 10 -1.88 4.34 2.46
CA LEU A 10 -1.03 4.88 1.40
C LEU A 10 -0.58 3.82 0.39
N SER A 11 -0.30 2.60 0.85
CA SER A 11 0.19 1.51 0.00
C SER A 11 -0.88 0.99 -0.95
N GLU A 12 -2.11 0.81 -0.44
CA GLU A 12 -3.28 0.45 -1.25
C GLU A 12 -3.59 1.52 -2.29
N LEU A 13 -3.55 2.77 -1.88
CA LEU A 13 -3.77 3.91 -2.78
C LEU A 13 -2.68 4.02 -3.86
N ALA A 14 -1.42 3.75 -3.50
CA ALA A 14 -0.31 3.75 -4.44
C ALA A 14 -0.45 2.67 -5.51
N LEU A 15 -0.80 1.45 -5.11
CA LEU A 15 -0.99 0.31 -6.00
C LEU A 15 -2.36 0.32 -6.71
N GLY A 16 -3.27 1.22 -6.30
CA GLY A 16 -4.66 1.20 -6.74
C GLY A 16 -5.38 -0.10 -6.35
N TRP A 17 -5.00 -0.68 -5.20
CA TRP A 17 -5.59 -1.89 -4.67
C TRP A 17 -6.82 -1.55 -3.84
N ALA A 18 -7.85 -1.10 -4.53
CA ALA A 18 -9.14 -0.75 -4.00
C ALA A 18 -10.20 -0.95 -5.09
N THR A 19 -11.41 -1.30 -4.71
CA THR A 19 -12.53 -1.41 -5.65
C THR A 19 -13.02 -0.01 -6.01
N TYR A 20 -12.92 0.35 -7.29
CA TYR A 20 -13.41 1.64 -7.76
C TYR A 20 -14.90 1.81 -7.46
N ASN A 21 -15.31 2.96 -6.93
CA ASN A 21 -16.64 3.25 -6.42
C ASN A 21 -17.10 2.36 -5.26
N GLY A 22 -16.19 1.65 -4.61
CA GLY A 22 -16.44 0.83 -3.43
C GLY A 22 -15.72 1.39 -2.20
N ASP A 23 -14.80 0.59 -1.65
CA ASP A 23 -14.07 0.87 -0.40
C ASP A 23 -13.24 2.17 -0.42
N HIS A 24 -12.79 2.64 -1.59
CA HIS A 24 -12.08 3.92 -1.71
C HIS A 24 -13.00 5.16 -1.67
N MET A 25 -14.32 4.98 -1.75
CA MET A 25 -15.32 6.05 -1.72
C MET A 25 -15.79 6.30 -0.28
N SER A 26 -15.05 7.10 0.45
CA SER A 26 -15.40 7.56 1.80
C SER A 26 -15.47 9.08 1.86
N MET A 27 -15.91 9.61 2.98
CA MET A 27 -15.98 11.07 3.20
C MET A 27 -14.66 11.63 3.71
N TYR A 28 -13.85 10.81 4.41
CA TYR A 28 -12.56 11.21 4.95
C TYR A 28 -11.63 10.00 5.12
N GLY A 29 -10.41 10.08 4.59
CA GLY A 29 -9.43 9.00 4.59
C GLY A 29 -8.33 9.21 5.63
N VAL A 30 -8.48 8.66 6.83
CA VAL A 30 -7.55 8.90 7.95
C VAL A 30 -6.17 8.31 7.71
N ASN A 31 -6.06 7.18 7.00
CA ASN A 31 -4.81 6.46 6.77
C ASN A 31 -4.18 6.76 5.39
N GLY A 32 -4.75 7.66 4.61
CA GLY A 32 -4.37 7.91 3.22
C GLY A 32 -2.91 8.36 2.99
N SER A 33 -2.18 8.74 4.05
CA SER A 33 -0.76 9.06 3.98
C SER A 33 0.13 8.16 4.87
N VAL A 34 -0.43 7.05 5.39
CA VAL A 34 0.29 6.10 6.24
C VAL A 34 0.46 4.78 5.48
N PRO A 35 1.69 4.30 5.22
CA PRO A 35 1.90 3.04 4.51
C PRO A 35 1.47 1.82 5.35
N LYS A 36 1.10 0.74 4.69
CA LYS A 36 0.57 -0.50 5.29
C LYS A 36 1.48 -1.06 6.38
N THR A 37 2.78 -1.09 6.13
CA THR A 37 3.77 -1.60 7.11
C THR A 37 3.83 -0.74 8.36
N LEU A 38 3.67 0.59 8.22
CA LEU A 38 3.60 1.49 9.37
C LEU A 38 2.28 1.35 10.13
N VAL A 39 1.15 1.13 9.44
CA VAL A 39 -0.14 0.83 10.10
C VAL A 39 0.00 -0.41 10.98
N LYS A 40 0.55 -1.51 10.44
CA LYS A 40 0.82 -2.73 11.20
C LYS A 40 1.69 -2.46 12.44
N HIS A 41 2.77 -1.71 12.25
CA HIS A 41 3.68 -1.35 13.35
C HIS A 41 2.98 -0.53 14.44
N LEU A 42 2.16 0.45 14.07
CA LEU A 42 1.44 1.29 15.02
C LEU A 42 0.40 0.48 15.80
N VAL A 43 -0.37 -0.38 15.14
CA VAL A 43 -1.34 -1.26 15.81
C VAL A 43 -0.64 -2.19 16.81
N LYS A 44 0.49 -2.77 16.43
CA LYS A 44 1.29 -3.61 17.33
C LYS A 44 1.80 -2.83 18.52
N TRP A 45 2.34 -1.63 18.29
CA TRP A 45 2.83 -0.77 19.37
C TRP A 45 1.72 -0.40 20.37
N VAL A 46 0.54 0.00 19.88
CA VAL A 46 -0.63 0.30 20.71
C VAL A 46 -1.07 -0.92 21.51
N ALA A 47 -1.13 -2.08 20.87
CA ALA A 47 -1.49 -3.33 21.55
C ALA A 47 -0.55 -3.66 22.72
N GLU A 48 0.75 -3.42 22.52
CA GLU A 48 1.78 -3.76 23.50
C GLU A 48 1.90 -2.74 24.65
N ASN A 49 1.56 -1.46 24.42
CA ASN A 49 1.83 -0.37 25.35
C ASN A 49 0.59 0.25 25.98
N ASP A 50 -0.56 0.28 25.28
CA ASP A 50 -1.73 1.09 25.68
C ASP A 50 -2.99 0.25 25.95
N MET A 51 -2.96 -1.08 25.71
CA MET A 51 -4.15 -1.91 25.79
C MET A 51 -4.14 -2.89 26.98
N ASP A 52 -5.34 -3.23 27.48
CA ASP A 52 -5.53 -4.36 28.40
C ASP A 52 -5.24 -5.71 27.71
N ALA A 53 -5.13 -6.78 28.49
CA ALA A 53 -4.72 -8.09 27.97
C ALA A 53 -5.67 -8.68 26.90
N ALA A 54 -6.97 -8.43 27.00
CA ALA A 54 -7.96 -8.96 26.06
C ALA A 54 -7.91 -8.20 24.73
N SER A 55 -7.89 -6.87 24.79
CA SER A 55 -7.75 -5.98 23.62
C SER A 55 -6.42 -6.20 22.93
N ARG A 56 -5.32 -6.36 23.67
CA ARG A 56 -3.99 -6.68 23.14
C ARG A 56 -4.01 -7.98 22.33
N ALA A 57 -4.57 -9.04 22.86
CA ALA A 57 -4.64 -10.34 22.17
C ALA A 57 -5.40 -10.22 20.84
N THR A 58 -6.54 -9.51 20.85
CA THR A 58 -7.34 -9.27 19.64
C THR A 58 -6.60 -8.45 18.60
N LEU A 59 -5.92 -7.36 19.00
CA LEU A 59 -5.17 -6.53 18.06
C LEU A 59 -3.98 -7.27 17.43
N LEU A 60 -3.27 -8.09 18.20
CA LEU A 60 -2.17 -8.91 17.68
C LEU A 60 -2.67 -9.97 16.70
N ASP A 61 -3.80 -10.61 16.98
CA ASP A 61 -4.45 -11.56 16.07
C ASP A 61 -4.84 -10.90 14.74
N ILE A 62 -5.39 -9.68 14.80
CA ILE A 62 -5.69 -8.88 13.58
C ILE A 62 -4.42 -8.57 12.78
N VAL A 63 -3.32 -8.18 13.45
CA VAL A 63 -2.05 -7.88 12.77
C VAL A 63 -1.48 -9.11 12.07
N ASP A 64 -1.65 -10.29 12.64
CA ASP A 64 -1.15 -11.55 12.09
C ASP A 64 -2.10 -12.18 11.05
N THR A 65 -3.32 -11.65 10.92
CA THR A 65 -4.28 -12.10 9.90
C THR A 65 -3.78 -11.77 8.49
N PRO A 66 -3.76 -12.74 7.55
CA PRO A 66 -3.39 -12.48 6.16
C PRO A 66 -4.30 -11.45 5.51
N ILE A 67 -3.71 -10.52 4.77
CA ILE A 67 -4.45 -9.48 4.07
C ILE A 67 -5.18 -10.09 2.87
N SER A 68 -6.50 -9.87 2.81
CA SER A 68 -7.36 -10.33 1.71
C SER A 68 -8.24 -9.19 1.19
N PRO A 69 -8.71 -9.26 -0.08
CA PRO A 69 -9.68 -8.30 -0.59
C PRO A 69 -11.02 -8.43 0.16
N GLU A 70 -11.48 -7.37 0.79
CA GLU A 70 -12.69 -7.35 1.64
C GLU A 70 -13.98 -7.71 0.90
N LEU A 71 -14.04 -7.43 -0.41
CA LEU A 71 -15.24 -7.66 -1.24
C LEU A 71 -15.28 -9.02 -1.92
N ILE A 72 -14.29 -9.89 -1.71
CA ILE A 72 -14.31 -11.27 -2.20
C ILE A 72 -14.83 -12.16 -1.08
N PRO A 73 -15.99 -12.82 -1.26
CA PRO A 73 -16.51 -13.73 -0.24
C PRO A 73 -15.52 -14.87 0.05
N ALA A 74 -15.48 -15.31 1.30
CA ALA A 74 -14.79 -16.54 1.71
C ALA A 74 -15.34 -17.75 0.94
N ASP A 75 -14.60 -18.85 0.93
CA ASP A 75 -15.09 -20.11 0.38
C ASP A 75 -16.20 -20.71 1.27
N GLU A 76 -16.78 -21.85 0.84
CA GLU A 76 -17.85 -22.53 1.57
C GLU A 76 -17.42 -23.02 2.98
N ASN A 77 -16.12 -23.07 3.24
CA ASN A 77 -15.53 -23.44 4.53
C ASN A 77 -15.09 -22.23 5.36
N GLY A 78 -15.34 -21.01 4.90
CA GLY A 78 -14.95 -19.78 5.57
C GLY A 78 -13.47 -19.39 5.39
N ASN A 79 -12.73 -20.05 4.47
CA ASN A 79 -11.33 -19.71 4.21
C ASN A 79 -11.19 -18.53 3.26
N ILE A 80 -10.11 -17.77 3.41
CA ILE A 80 -9.72 -16.70 2.51
C ILE A 80 -9.35 -17.31 1.15
N LYS A 81 -10.13 -16.99 0.10
CA LYS A 81 -9.91 -17.48 -1.26
C LYS A 81 -8.67 -16.89 -1.93
N GLN A 82 -8.28 -15.70 -1.52
CA GLN A 82 -7.26 -14.92 -2.20
C GLN A 82 -6.45 -14.09 -1.21
N ILE A 83 -5.16 -14.35 -1.17
CA ILE A 83 -4.23 -13.53 -0.39
C ILE A 83 -3.78 -12.36 -1.27
N THR A 84 -3.92 -11.14 -0.78
CA THR A 84 -3.56 -9.92 -1.53
C THR A 84 -2.10 -9.94 -1.97
N GLU A 85 -1.19 -10.35 -1.10
CA GLU A 85 0.26 -10.37 -1.39
C GLU A 85 0.65 -11.37 -2.49
N ASP A 86 -0.13 -12.41 -2.73
CA ASP A 86 0.11 -13.33 -3.86
C ASP A 86 -0.10 -12.64 -5.22
N LEU A 87 -0.96 -11.62 -5.25
CA LEU A 87 -1.32 -10.90 -6.47
C LEU A 87 -0.56 -9.61 -6.69
N VAL A 88 -0.32 -8.86 -5.62
CA VAL A 88 0.32 -7.54 -5.72
C VAL A 88 1.75 -7.56 -5.21
N GLY A 89 2.15 -8.55 -4.43
CA GLY A 89 3.46 -8.69 -3.81
C GLY A 89 3.51 -8.22 -2.37
N PRO A 90 4.63 -8.49 -1.68
CA PRO A 90 4.84 -8.14 -0.29
C PRO A 90 4.81 -6.63 -0.07
N TYR A 91 4.04 -6.18 0.92
CA TYR A 91 3.90 -4.75 1.20
C TYR A 91 5.20 -4.10 1.70
N GLU A 92 6.09 -4.84 2.36
CA GLU A 92 7.40 -4.30 2.76
C GLU A 92 8.26 -3.88 1.57
N LEU A 93 8.18 -4.60 0.45
CA LEU A 93 8.87 -4.21 -0.79
C LEU A 93 8.19 -2.98 -1.40
N HIS A 94 6.86 -2.96 -1.47
CA HIS A 94 6.12 -1.85 -2.04
C HIS A 94 6.29 -0.55 -1.24
N ASP A 95 6.27 -0.61 0.08
CA ASP A 95 6.47 0.55 0.94
C ASP A 95 7.91 1.08 0.85
N PHE A 96 8.88 0.19 0.71
CA PHE A 96 10.26 0.56 0.43
C PHE A 96 10.37 1.29 -0.92
N PHE A 97 9.79 0.73 -1.99
CA PHE A 97 9.79 1.36 -3.31
C PHE A 97 9.09 2.71 -3.29
N LEU A 98 7.94 2.79 -2.64
CA LEU A 98 7.14 3.99 -2.49
C LEU A 98 7.92 5.11 -1.79
N TYR A 99 8.58 4.80 -0.68
CA TYR A 99 9.40 5.73 0.06
C TYR A 99 10.51 6.34 -0.80
N TYR A 100 11.31 5.48 -1.43
CA TYR A 100 12.44 5.96 -2.22
C TYR A 100 12.01 6.66 -3.51
N PHE A 101 10.92 6.23 -4.11
CA PHE A 101 10.38 6.87 -5.30
C PHE A 101 9.79 8.25 -4.97
N LEU A 102 8.87 8.33 -4.04
CA LEU A 102 8.16 9.59 -3.75
C LEU A 102 8.98 10.56 -2.89
N ARG A 103 9.59 10.04 -1.82
CA ARG A 103 10.29 10.91 -0.85
C ARG A 103 11.66 11.33 -1.32
N CYS A 104 12.37 10.45 -2.02
CA CYS A 104 13.74 10.66 -2.44
C CYS A 104 13.87 10.97 -3.95
N GLY A 105 12.84 10.74 -4.75
CA GLY A 105 12.87 10.93 -6.20
C GLY A 105 13.86 10.00 -6.91
N PHE A 106 14.12 8.81 -6.35
CA PHE A 106 15.09 7.90 -6.93
C PHE A 106 14.56 7.22 -8.19
N ARG A 107 15.47 6.97 -9.13
CA ARG A 107 15.18 6.21 -10.35
C ARG A 107 14.95 4.73 -10.02
N PRO A 108 14.20 4.00 -10.85
CA PRO A 108 13.92 2.57 -10.65
C PRO A 108 15.17 1.70 -10.46
N SER A 109 16.21 1.92 -11.26
CA SER A 109 17.49 1.19 -11.15
C SER A 109 18.18 1.40 -9.79
N LYS A 110 18.13 2.62 -9.23
CA LYS A 110 18.67 2.90 -7.90
C LYS A 110 17.82 2.27 -6.80
N ILE A 111 16.50 2.28 -6.93
CA ILE A 111 15.57 1.64 -6.00
C ILE A 111 15.82 0.13 -5.98
N PHE A 112 15.96 -0.49 -7.15
CA PHE A 112 16.31 -1.91 -7.28
C PHE A 112 17.61 -2.24 -6.55
N PHE A 113 18.68 -1.49 -6.84
CA PHE A 113 19.99 -1.70 -6.21
C PHE A 113 19.93 -1.62 -4.67
N LEU A 114 19.18 -0.66 -4.13
CA LEU A 114 19.01 -0.52 -2.68
C LEU A 114 18.18 -1.67 -2.10
N ALA A 115 17.09 -2.05 -2.77
CA ALA A 115 16.22 -3.14 -2.33
C ALA A 115 16.95 -4.48 -2.33
N ALA A 116 17.72 -4.80 -3.39
CA ALA A 116 18.50 -6.02 -3.49
C ALA A 116 19.52 -6.16 -2.34
N ARG A 117 20.07 -5.06 -1.84
CA ARG A 117 20.94 -5.07 -0.67
C ARG A 117 20.22 -5.16 0.66
N THR A 118 19.08 -4.45 0.77
CA THR A 118 18.31 -4.40 2.03
C THR A 118 17.63 -5.73 2.31
N PHE A 119 17.09 -6.36 1.29
CA PHE A 119 16.28 -7.58 1.41
C PHE A 119 16.99 -8.85 0.97
N LYS A 120 18.31 -8.83 0.84
CA LYS A 120 19.15 -9.96 0.33
C LYS A 120 18.92 -11.29 1.04
N ASP A 121 18.55 -11.26 2.33
CA ASP A 121 18.32 -12.45 3.14
C ASP A 121 16.85 -12.92 3.13
N MET A 122 15.95 -12.15 2.47
CA MET A 122 14.51 -12.42 2.39
C MET A 122 14.03 -12.72 0.97
N TYR A 123 14.58 -12.03 -0.02
CA TYR A 123 14.15 -12.10 -1.42
C TYR A 123 15.36 -12.15 -2.35
N ASP A 124 15.27 -12.98 -3.40
CA ASP A 124 16.22 -12.93 -4.51
C ASP A 124 16.00 -11.69 -5.41
N GLU A 125 16.99 -11.38 -6.23
CA GLU A 125 16.96 -10.20 -7.10
C GLU A 125 15.85 -10.29 -8.15
N GLU A 126 15.50 -11.47 -8.64
CA GLU A 126 14.44 -11.67 -9.62
C GLU A 126 13.07 -11.36 -9.02
N THR A 127 12.84 -11.79 -7.80
CA THR A 127 11.62 -11.47 -7.04
C THR A 127 11.50 -9.98 -6.79
N ILE A 128 12.57 -9.33 -6.36
CA ILE A 128 12.60 -7.87 -6.13
C ILE A 128 12.33 -7.12 -7.44
N LYS A 129 12.97 -7.52 -8.53
CA LYS A 129 12.78 -6.96 -9.86
C LYS A 129 11.33 -7.09 -10.33
N LYS A 130 10.76 -8.30 -10.21
CA LYS A 130 9.36 -8.57 -10.55
C LYS A 130 8.41 -7.62 -9.82
N TRP A 131 8.55 -7.48 -8.52
CA TRP A 131 7.65 -6.65 -7.72
C TRP A 131 7.87 -5.15 -7.93
N LEU A 132 9.10 -4.73 -8.23
CA LEU A 132 9.37 -3.35 -8.62
C LEU A 132 8.71 -2.98 -9.96
N GLN A 133 8.70 -3.90 -10.93
CA GLN A 133 7.98 -3.72 -12.18
C GLN A 133 6.46 -3.67 -11.96
N VAL A 134 5.92 -4.55 -11.10
CA VAL A 134 4.50 -4.52 -10.70
C VAL A 134 4.16 -3.19 -10.03
N PHE A 135 5.01 -2.72 -9.10
CA PHE A 135 4.83 -1.43 -8.43
C PHE A 135 4.70 -0.29 -9.44
N PHE A 136 5.66 -0.11 -10.35
CA PHE A 136 5.61 1.01 -11.31
C PHE A 136 4.42 0.88 -12.26
N ARG A 137 4.15 -0.31 -12.77
CA ARG A 137 2.98 -0.54 -13.65
C ARG A 137 1.68 -0.14 -12.96
N ARG A 138 1.46 -0.62 -11.74
CA ARG A 138 0.25 -0.31 -11.00
C ARG A 138 0.19 1.15 -10.58
N PHE A 139 1.28 1.68 -10.04
CA PHE A 139 1.35 3.08 -9.59
C PHE A 139 0.95 4.05 -10.69
N PHE A 140 1.38 3.84 -11.93
CA PHE A 140 1.04 4.70 -13.05
C PHE A 140 -0.36 4.39 -13.61
N ASN A 141 -0.68 3.15 -13.88
CA ASN A 141 -1.95 2.76 -14.51
C ASN A 141 -3.18 2.97 -13.61
N GLN A 142 -3.02 3.01 -12.30
CA GLN A 142 -4.12 3.18 -11.35
C GLN A 142 -4.33 4.64 -10.90
N GLN A 143 -3.71 5.60 -11.57
CA GLN A 143 -3.86 7.03 -11.24
C GLN A 143 -5.32 7.49 -11.23
N PHE A 144 -6.16 6.98 -12.12
CA PHE A 144 -7.57 7.34 -12.20
C PHE A 144 -8.33 7.08 -10.89
N LYS A 145 -7.97 6.04 -10.15
CA LYS A 145 -8.54 5.74 -8.83
C LYS A 145 -8.20 6.82 -7.81
N ARG A 146 -6.98 7.35 -7.87
CA ARG A 146 -6.53 8.41 -6.95
C ARG A 146 -7.21 9.75 -7.21
N SER A 147 -7.73 9.99 -8.41
CA SER A 147 -8.45 11.22 -8.74
C SER A 147 -9.72 11.42 -7.92
N SER A 148 -10.33 10.33 -7.42
CA SER A 148 -11.55 10.34 -6.61
C SER A 148 -11.32 10.07 -5.11
N LEU A 149 -10.06 10.13 -4.64
CA LEU A 149 -9.77 9.94 -3.23
C LEU A 149 -10.41 11.01 -2.36
N PRO A 150 -10.91 10.64 -1.16
CA PRO A 150 -11.38 11.60 -0.18
C PRO A 150 -10.23 12.43 0.38
N ASP A 151 -10.55 13.53 1.04
CA ASP A 151 -9.58 14.27 1.83
C ASP A 151 -9.17 13.47 3.07
N GLY A 152 -7.99 13.77 3.60
CA GLY A 152 -7.44 13.13 4.78
C GLY A 152 -6.22 13.88 5.31
N PRO A 153 -5.73 13.53 6.50
CA PRO A 153 -4.57 14.18 7.08
C PRO A 153 -3.30 13.75 6.34
N LYS A 154 -2.38 14.69 6.18
CA LYS A 154 -1.02 14.39 5.75
C LYS A 154 -0.16 14.10 6.98
N VAL A 155 -0.08 12.84 7.38
CA VAL A 155 0.70 12.39 8.53
C VAL A 155 2.19 12.36 8.21
N GLY A 156 2.54 11.82 7.04
CA GLY A 156 3.92 11.77 6.54
C GLY A 156 4.35 13.02 5.78
N SER A 157 5.55 12.98 5.22
CA SER A 157 6.10 14.09 4.43
C SER A 157 5.52 14.21 3.03
N ILE A 158 4.93 13.15 2.50
CA ILE A 158 4.31 13.07 1.17
C ILE A 158 2.95 12.38 1.24
N SER A 159 2.01 12.89 0.42
CA SER A 159 0.71 12.31 0.15
C SER A 159 0.56 12.11 -1.35
N ILE A 160 -0.18 11.10 -1.77
CA ILE A 160 -0.46 10.82 -3.19
C ILE A 160 -1.80 11.39 -3.66
N SER A 161 -2.38 12.29 -2.90
CA SER A 161 -3.57 13.02 -3.32
C SER A 161 -3.28 13.91 -4.53
N PRO A 162 -4.08 13.83 -5.60
CA PRO A 162 -3.92 14.70 -6.78
C PRO A 162 -4.27 16.17 -6.50
N ARG A 163 -4.93 16.44 -5.39
CA ARG A 163 -5.19 17.80 -4.90
C ARG A 163 -4.01 18.40 -4.11
N GLY A 164 -3.03 17.56 -3.76
CA GLY A 164 -1.85 17.92 -2.96
C GLY A 164 -0.55 17.65 -3.68
N ASP A 165 0.24 16.73 -3.15
CA ASP A 165 1.64 16.52 -3.52
C ASP A 165 1.83 15.75 -4.85
N TRP A 166 0.84 14.94 -5.29
CA TRP A 166 1.02 14.06 -6.44
C TRP A 166 0.04 14.39 -7.56
N ARG A 167 0.38 15.41 -8.32
CA ARG A 167 -0.41 15.87 -9.49
C ARG A 167 0.19 15.31 -10.77
N LYS A 168 -0.49 14.34 -11.37
CA LYS A 168 -0.12 13.78 -12.66
C LYS A 168 -1.35 13.38 -13.47
N PRO A 169 -1.25 13.35 -14.82
CA PRO A 169 -2.34 12.85 -15.65
C PRO A 169 -2.54 11.35 -15.46
N SER A 170 -3.78 10.89 -15.72
CA SER A 170 -4.16 9.48 -15.56
C SER A 170 -3.60 8.56 -16.65
N ASP A 171 -3.15 9.13 -17.76
CA ASP A 171 -2.65 8.44 -18.95
C ASP A 171 -1.10 8.45 -19.04
N GLU A 172 -0.40 8.87 -17.99
CA GLU A 172 1.07 8.79 -17.96
C GLU A 172 1.56 7.35 -18.03
N SER A 173 2.41 7.04 -19.00
CA SER A 173 2.97 5.69 -19.20
C SER A 173 4.06 5.35 -18.18
N SER A 174 4.07 4.11 -17.73
CA SER A 174 5.15 3.54 -16.89
C SER A 174 6.35 3.03 -17.70
N GLU A 175 6.28 2.98 -19.03
CA GLU A 175 7.25 2.29 -19.88
C GLU A 175 8.69 2.74 -19.67
N MET A 176 8.94 4.04 -19.62
CA MET A 176 10.31 4.55 -19.41
C MET A 176 10.93 4.05 -18.10
N ARG A 177 10.10 3.94 -17.05
CA ARG A 177 10.56 3.48 -15.74
C ARG A 177 10.75 1.98 -15.70
N MET A 178 9.93 1.25 -16.46
CA MET A 178 10.05 -0.21 -16.56
C MET A 178 11.33 -0.62 -17.30
N ARG A 179 11.69 0.08 -18.38
CA ARG A 179 12.93 -0.17 -19.12
C ARG A 179 14.20 0.00 -18.29
N GLU A 180 14.17 0.80 -17.23
CA GLU A 180 15.33 0.95 -16.32
C GLU A 180 15.54 -0.26 -15.41
N VAL A 181 14.57 -1.18 -15.34
CA VAL A 181 14.60 -2.39 -14.50
C VAL A 181 14.65 -3.67 -15.34
N GLU A 182 14.54 -3.57 -16.65
CA GLU A 182 14.74 -4.70 -17.58
C GLU A 182 16.22 -5.10 -17.67
#